data_da77b77e6c52d0fd0c37208f54c6f691
#
_entry.id   da77b77e6c52d0fd0c37208f54c6f691
#
_cell.length_a   1.000
_cell.length_b   1.000
_cell.length_c   1.000
_cell.angle_alpha   90.00
_cell.angle_beta   90.00
_cell.angle_gamma   90.00
#
_symmetry.space_group_name_H-M   'P 1'
#
loop_
_entity.id
_entity.type
_entity.pdbx_description
1 polymer ?
#
loop_
_entity_poly.entity_id
_entity_poly.type
_entity_poly.pdbx_seq_one_letter_code
_entity_poly.pdbx_strand_id
1 'polypeptide(L)'
;MVQLAIVVGAGVFASLGRLPVALFSSGVDKLGHFLGLGVLSFLAVSFFGRLSWRRTVLIIAAASVLEELSQALLPARTFDLGDMAANLAGIGLCGALAAELVSAAGAPALPARRPRPGSRPAGRHGSTR
;
A
#
# COMPACT_ATOMS: atom_id res chain seq x y z
N MET A 1 9.94 -7.29 -15.92
CA MET A 1 9.87 -7.16 -14.45
C MET A 1 8.44 -7.26 -13.93
N VAL A 2 7.44 -6.61 -14.56
CA VAL A 2 6.00 -6.65 -14.13
C VAL A 2 5.43 -8.07 -14.13
N GLN A 3 5.67 -8.84 -15.18
CA GLN A 3 5.19 -10.23 -15.29
C GLN A 3 5.75 -11.14 -14.18
N LEU A 4 6.98 -10.92 -13.75
CA LEU A 4 7.59 -11.71 -12.69
C LEU A 4 6.92 -11.45 -11.32
N ALA A 5 6.58 -10.20 -11.01
CA ALA A 5 5.90 -9.85 -9.77
C ALA A 5 4.48 -10.43 -9.72
N ILE A 6 3.75 -10.44 -10.84
CA ILE A 6 2.43 -11.05 -10.96
C ILE A 6 2.52 -12.57 -10.81
N VAL A 7 3.49 -13.21 -11.47
CA VAL A 7 3.68 -14.66 -11.39
C VAL A 7 4.14 -15.10 -10.01
N VAL A 8 5.04 -14.35 -9.36
CA VAL A 8 5.48 -14.63 -7.99
C VAL A 8 4.34 -14.39 -7.01
N GLY A 9 3.57 -13.31 -7.15
CA GLY A 9 2.40 -13.04 -6.31
C GLY A 9 1.32 -14.12 -6.46
N ALA A 10 0.99 -14.51 -7.69
CA ALA A 10 0.04 -15.60 -7.96
C ALA A 10 0.57 -16.95 -7.48
N GLY A 11 1.88 -17.22 -7.60
CA GLY A 11 2.51 -18.44 -7.12
C GLY A 11 2.52 -18.55 -5.59
N VAL A 12 2.82 -17.46 -4.90
CA VAL A 12 2.75 -17.40 -3.43
C VAL A 12 1.31 -17.59 -2.96
N PHE A 13 0.35 -16.92 -3.60
CA PHE A 13 -1.07 -17.04 -3.28
C PHE A 13 -1.60 -18.47 -3.51
N ALA A 14 -1.25 -19.09 -4.65
CA ALA A 14 -1.61 -20.48 -4.94
C ALA A 14 -0.93 -21.48 -3.99
N SER A 15 0.26 -21.18 -3.48
CA SER A 15 0.97 -22.04 -2.52
C SER A 15 0.39 -21.93 -1.11
N LEU A 16 -0.04 -20.75 -0.69
CA LEU A 16 -0.75 -20.53 0.59
C LEU A 16 -2.10 -21.28 0.61
N GLY A 17 -2.81 -21.33 -0.53
CA GLY A 17 -4.07 -22.09 -0.66
C GLY A 17 -3.92 -23.61 -0.60
N ARG A 18 -2.68 -24.15 -0.58
CA ARG A 18 -2.39 -25.61 -0.47
C ARG A 18 -1.96 -26.05 0.92
N LEU A 19 -1.82 -25.12 1.85
CA LEU A 19 -1.51 -25.48 3.24
C LEU A 19 -2.72 -26.20 3.87
N PRO A 20 -2.49 -27.27 4.69
CA PRO A 20 -3.60 -28.02 5.26
C PRO A 20 -4.50 -27.14 6.10
N VAL A 21 -5.80 -27.19 5.84
CA VAL A 21 -6.87 -26.41 6.49
C VAL A 21 -6.82 -26.50 8.02
N ALA A 22 -6.26 -27.57 8.57
CA ALA A 22 -6.10 -27.79 10.01
C ALA A 22 -5.18 -26.78 10.72
N LEU A 23 -4.35 -26.03 9.98
CA LEU A 23 -3.46 -25.01 10.55
C LEU A 23 -4.09 -23.61 10.63
N PHE A 24 -5.24 -23.42 9.98
CA PHE A 24 -5.89 -22.12 9.92
C PHE A 24 -7.14 -22.11 10.81
N SER A 25 -7.01 -21.63 12.03
CA SER A 25 -8.18 -21.09 12.72
C SER A 25 -8.72 -19.91 11.90
N SER A 26 -10.03 -19.67 11.90
CA SER A 26 -10.69 -18.64 11.07
C SER A 26 -10.04 -17.23 11.15
N GLY A 27 -9.35 -16.92 12.23
CA GLY A 27 -8.62 -15.65 12.40
C GLY A 27 -7.28 -15.60 11.67
N VAL A 28 -6.56 -16.72 11.61
CA VAL A 28 -5.25 -16.77 10.91
C VAL A 28 -5.44 -16.70 9.40
N ASP A 29 -6.53 -17.29 8.88
CA ASP A 29 -6.89 -17.22 7.48
C ASP A 29 -7.12 -15.77 7.05
N LYS A 30 -7.97 -15.05 7.77
CA LYS A 30 -8.24 -13.61 7.52
C LYS A 30 -7.00 -12.74 7.62
N LEU A 31 -6.10 -13.04 8.55
CA LEU A 31 -4.82 -12.37 8.64
C LEU A 31 -3.95 -12.65 7.40
N GLY A 32 -3.95 -13.89 6.89
CA GLY A 32 -3.28 -14.27 5.65
C GLY A 32 -3.78 -13.48 4.45
N HIS A 33 -5.10 -13.35 4.29
CA HIS A 33 -5.76 -12.54 3.27
C HIS A 33 -5.38 -11.07 3.39
N PHE A 34 -5.48 -10.49 4.57
CA PHE A 34 -5.12 -9.10 4.85
C PHE A 34 -3.65 -8.81 4.52
N LEU A 35 -2.73 -9.62 5.02
CA LEU A 35 -1.29 -9.41 4.82
C LEU A 35 -0.86 -9.70 3.38
N GLY A 36 -1.35 -10.77 2.77
CA GLY A 36 -0.97 -11.16 1.42
C GLY A 36 -1.32 -10.09 0.39
N LEU A 37 -2.57 -9.66 0.37
CA LEU A 37 -3.02 -8.61 -0.55
C LEU A 37 -2.58 -7.21 -0.12
N GLY A 38 -2.39 -6.98 1.18
CA GLY A 38 -1.79 -5.75 1.69
C GLY A 38 -0.36 -5.56 1.20
N VAL A 39 0.49 -6.57 1.34
CA VAL A 39 1.87 -6.53 0.84
C VAL A 39 1.91 -6.37 -0.69
N LEU A 40 1.05 -7.10 -1.41
CA LEU A 40 0.94 -6.96 -2.85
C LEU A 40 0.59 -5.51 -3.25
N SER A 41 -0.40 -4.92 -2.59
CA SER A 41 -0.83 -3.54 -2.83
C SER A 41 0.28 -2.54 -2.50
N PHE A 42 0.97 -2.72 -1.38
CA PHE A 42 2.11 -1.89 -0.99
C PHE A 42 3.22 -1.90 -2.05
N LEU A 43 3.64 -3.08 -2.48
CA LEU A 43 4.68 -3.23 -3.49
C LEU A 43 4.22 -2.68 -4.84
N ALA A 44 2.98 -2.94 -5.23
CA ALA A 44 2.44 -2.42 -6.48
C ALA A 44 2.44 -0.89 -6.52
N VAL A 45 1.96 -0.23 -5.48
CA VAL A 45 1.97 1.24 -5.39
C VAL A 45 3.40 1.78 -5.35
N SER A 46 4.32 1.12 -4.64
CA SER A 46 5.71 1.56 -4.51
C SER A 46 6.49 1.47 -5.83
N PHE A 47 6.22 0.44 -6.65
CA PHE A 47 7.01 0.17 -7.85
C PHE A 47 6.33 0.57 -9.17
N PHE A 48 5.00 0.73 -9.20
CA PHE A 48 4.26 1.10 -10.40
C PHE A 48 3.94 2.60 -10.48
N GLY A 49 4.95 3.45 -10.48
CA GLY A 49 4.80 4.91 -10.52
C GLY A 49 4.12 5.50 -11.77
N ARG A 50 3.78 4.67 -12.79
CA ARG A 50 3.06 5.12 -13.99
C ARG A 50 1.56 5.25 -13.80
N LEU A 51 1.00 4.54 -12.83
CA LEU A 51 -0.41 4.62 -12.46
C LEU A 51 -0.54 5.44 -11.18
N SER A 52 -1.63 6.20 -11.06
CA SER A 52 -1.93 6.80 -9.77
C SER A 52 -2.19 5.68 -8.76
N TRP A 53 -1.72 5.85 -7.54
CA TRP A 53 -1.86 4.84 -6.48
C TRP A 53 -3.32 4.38 -6.30
N ARG A 54 -4.30 5.30 -6.43
CA ARG A 54 -5.73 4.97 -6.35
C ARG A 54 -6.16 3.99 -7.43
N ARG A 55 -5.68 4.16 -8.67
CA ARG A 55 -5.99 3.22 -9.76
C ARG A 55 -5.37 1.86 -9.51
N THR A 56 -4.13 1.82 -9.02
CA THR A 56 -3.46 0.56 -8.65
C THR A 56 -4.25 -0.19 -7.58
N VAL A 57 -4.63 0.48 -6.50
CA VAL A 57 -5.45 -0.08 -5.41
C VAL A 57 -6.80 -0.58 -5.94
N LEU A 58 -7.50 0.20 -6.77
CA LEU A 58 -8.79 -0.20 -7.35
C LEU A 58 -8.68 -1.43 -8.25
N ILE A 59 -7.63 -1.54 -9.06
CA ILE A 59 -7.40 -2.71 -9.92
C ILE A 59 -7.18 -3.97 -9.06
N ILE A 60 -6.35 -3.88 -8.02
CA ILE A 60 -6.09 -5.00 -7.12
C ILE A 60 -7.36 -5.38 -6.35
N ALA A 61 -8.11 -4.40 -5.87
CA ALA A 61 -9.38 -4.64 -5.17
C ALA A 61 -10.42 -5.32 -6.08
N ALA A 62 -10.57 -4.85 -7.32
CA ALA A 62 -11.47 -5.48 -8.28
C ALA A 62 -11.06 -6.93 -8.59
N ALA A 63 -9.77 -7.18 -8.80
CA ALA A 63 -9.26 -8.53 -9.02
C ALA A 63 -9.50 -9.44 -7.82
N SER A 64 -9.29 -8.95 -6.59
CA SER A 64 -9.56 -9.69 -5.37
C SER A 64 -11.04 -10.03 -5.19
N VAL A 65 -11.94 -9.10 -5.47
CA VAL A 65 -13.39 -9.36 -5.42
C VAL A 65 -13.79 -10.39 -6.47
N LEU A 66 -13.27 -10.30 -7.69
CA LEU A 66 -13.54 -11.29 -8.74
C LEU A 66 -13.02 -12.68 -8.38
N GLU A 67 -11.85 -12.75 -7.76
CA GLU A 67 -11.27 -14.01 -7.28
C GLU A 67 -12.18 -14.64 -6.21
N GLU A 68 -12.60 -13.88 -5.21
CA GLU A 68 -13.48 -14.35 -4.15
C GLU A 68 -14.86 -14.80 -4.69
N LEU A 69 -15.43 -14.01 -5.62
CA LEU A 69 -16.69 -14.41 -6.28
C LEU A 69 -16.54 -15.68 -7.12
N SER A 70 -15.38 -15.89 -7.74
CA SER A 70 -15.10 -17.09 -8.50
C SER A 70 -15.06 -18.36 -7.62
N GLN A 71 -14.67 -18.22 -6.36
CA GLN A 71 -14.67 -19.32 -5.40
C GLN A 71 -16.08 -19.82 -5.09
N ALA A 72 -17.09 -18.94 -5.14
CA ALA A 72 -18.49 -19.33 -4.99
C ALA A 72 -18.98 -20.30 -6.09
N LEU A 73 -18.28 -20.36 -7.22
CA LEU A 73 -18.60 -21.26 -8.33
C LEU A 73 -17.92 -22.63 -8.22
N LEU A 74 -17.02 -22.81 -7.23
CA LEU A 74 -16.26 -24.05 -7.05
C LEU A 74 -16.87 -24.90 -5.94
N PRO A 75 -17.16 -26.21 -6.19
CA PRO A 75 -17.85 -27.09 -5.23
C PRO A 75 -17.11 -27.27 -3.89
N ALA A 76 -15.78 -27.06 -3.87
CA ALA A 76 -14.92 -27.30 -2.71
C ALA A 76 -14.54 -26.00 -1.96
N ARG A 77 -15.05 -24.84 -2.38
CA ARG A 77 -14.75 -23.54 -1.78
C ARG A 77 -16.05 -22.83 -1.39
N THR A 78 -16.00 -22.12 -0.29
CA THR A 78 -17.11 -21.28 0.18
C THR A 78 -16.71 -19.82 0.10
N PHE A 79 -17.57 -19.00 -0.47
CA PHE A 79 -17.45 -17.56 -0.42
C PHE A 79 -17.51 -17.08 1.04
N ASP A 80 -16.50 -16.32 1.49
CA ASP A 80 -16.48 -15.73 2.85
C ASP A 80 -16.36 -14.20 2.76
N LEU A 81 -17.41 -13.51 3.21
CA LEU A 81 -17.42 -12.05 3.31
C LEU A 81 -16.32 -11.52 4.22
N GLY A 82 -15.89 -12.30 5.22
CA GLY A 82 -14.79 -11.93 6.13
C GLY A 82 -13.45 -11.90 5.42
N ASP A 83 -13.22 -12.85 4.52
CA ASP A 83 -11.99 -12.89 3.72
C ASP A 83 -11.97 -11.76 2.71
N MET A 84 -13.08 -11.48 2.06
CA MET A 84 -13.22 -10.32 1.18
C MET A 84 -12.99 -9.00 1.93
N ALA A 85 -13.55 -8.85 3.13
CA ALA A 85 -13.33 -7.65 3.96
C ALA A 85 -11.86 -7.51 4.38
N ALA A 86 -11.20 -8.61 4.77
CA ALA A 86 -9.78 -8.64 5.12
C ALA A 86 -8.90 -8.25 3.92
N ASN A 87 -9.20 -8.79 2.74
CA ASN A 87 -8.53 -8.44 1.48
C ASN A 87 -8.62 -6.95 1.20
N LEU A 88 -9.82 -6.39 1.18
CA LEU A 88 -10.05 -4.97 0.87
C LEU A 88 -9.40 -4.04 1.91
N ALA A 89 -9.45 -4.41 3.18
CA ALA A 89 -8.78 -3.66 4.25
C ALA A 89 -7.26 -3.66 4.07
N GLY A 90 -6.65 -4.81 3.79
CA GLY A 90 -5.21 -4.92 3.52
C GLY A 90 -4.78 -4.10 2.30
N ILE A 91 -5.51 -4.25 1.19
CA ILE A 91 -5.26 -3.51 -0.05
C ILE A 91 -5.32 -2.01 0.17
N GLY A 92 -6.38 -1.52 0.83
CA GLY A 92 -6.59 -0.10 1.07
C GLY A 92 -5.56 0.52 2.00
N LEU A 93 -5.35 -0.09 3.17
CA LEU A 93 -4.43 0.43 4.19
C LEU A 93 -2.98 0.41 3.73
N CYS A 94 -2.51 -0.72 3.20
CA CYS A 94 -1.12 -0.83 2.77
C CYS A 94 -0.84 -0.03 1.48
N GLY A 95 -1.82 0.08 0.58
CA GLY A 95 -1.70 0.92 -0.61
C GLY A 95 -1.64 2.40 -0.28
N ALA A 96 -2.46 2.87 0.68
CA ALA A 96 -2.39 4.25 1.16
C ALA A 96 -1.06 4.54 1.88
N LEU A 97 -0.61 3.63 2.74
CA LEU A 97 0.70 3.76 3.41
C LEU A 97 1.84 3.87 2.40
N ALA A 98 1.86 3.03 1.38
CA ALA A 98 2.85 3.09 0.32
C ALA A 98 2.83 4.46 -0.40
N ALA A 99 1.63 4.98 -0.71
CA ALA A 99 1.48 6.27 -1.37
C ALA A 99 2.05 7.43 -0.53
N GLU A 100 1.80 7.44 0.78
CA GLU A 100 2.35 8.42 1.70
C GLU A 100 3.88 8.34 1.77
N LEU A 101 4.44 7.13 1.90
CA LEU A 101 5.89 6.93 1.95
C LEU A 101 6.59 7.36 0.66
N VAL A 102 6.02 7.03 -0.50
CA VAL A 102 6.55 7.44 -1.81
C VAL A 102 6.47 8.97 -1.96
N SER A 103 5.36 9.59 -1.54
CA SER A 103 5.19 11.04 -1.58
C SER A 103 6.18 11.75 -0.66
N ALA A 104 6.40 11.23 0.54
CA ALA A 104 7.36 11.80 1.50
C ALA A 104 8.81 11.70 0.99
N ALA A 105 9.16 10.57 0.37
CA ALA A 105 10.50 10.35 -0.20
C ALA A 105 10.78 11.23 -1.43
N GLY A 106 9.75 11.57 -2.21
CA GLY A 106 9.84 12.43 -3.40
C GLY A 106 9.70 13.93 -3.13
N ALA A 107 9.38 14.35 -1.89
CA ALA A 107 9.23 15.75 -1.55
C ALA A 107 10.61 16.46 -1.62
N PRO A 108 10.82 17.48 -2.50
CA PRO A 108 12.07 18.21 -2.51
C PRO A 108 12.24 18.91 -1.15
N ALA A 109 13.43 18.81 -0.57
CA ALA A 109 13.77 19.55 0.63
C ALA A 109 13.44 21.03 0.40
N LEU A 110 12.58 21.62 1.25
CA LEU A 110 12.25 23.03 1.15
C LEU A 110 13.56 23.84 1.11
N PRO A 111 13.80 24.68 0.09
CA PRO A 111 14.99 25.49 0.05
C PRO A 111 15.05 26.32 1.33
N ALA A 112 16.19 26.26 2.02
CA ALA A 112 16.43 27.05 3.22
C ALA A 112 16.00 28.50 2.94
N ARG A 113 15.07 29.02 3.73
CA ARG A 113 14.50 30.35 3.57
C ARG A 113 15.66 31.34 3.55
N ARG A 114 16.02 31.83 2.37
CA ARG A 114 17.09 32.86 2.24
C ARG A 114 16.76 33.99 3.21
N PRO A 115 17.72 34.45 4.04
CA PRO A 115 17.52 35.62 4.87
C PRO A 115 17.09 36.77 3.98
N ARG A 116 16.02 37.47 4.32
CA ARG A 116 15.58 38.67 3.58
C ARG A 116 16.75 39.66 3.51
N PRO A 117 17.23 40.06 2.31
CA PRO A 117 18.19 41.10 2.18
C PRO A 117 17.51 42.40 2.62
N GLY A 118 17.84 42.94 3.78
CA GLY A 118 17.26 44.19 4.23
C GLY A 118 17.11 44.40 5.73
N SER A 119 17.37 43.44 6.60
CA SER A 119 17.45 43.72 8.04
C SER A 119 18.83 44.37 8.36
N ARG A 120 18.97 45.66 8.01
CA ARG A 120 20.06 46.46 8.55
C ARG A 120 19.93 46.46 10.08
N PRO A 121 21.00 46.15 10.83
CA PRO A 121 20.98 46.38 12.27
C PRO A 121 20.78 47.87 12.52
N ALA A 122 19.77 48.20 13.34
CA ALA A 122 19.53 49.57 13.77
C ALA A 122 20.82 50.16 14.36
N GLY A 123 21.29 51.20 13.74
CA GLY A 123 22.52 51.90 14.14
C GLY A 123 22.43 52.33 15.61
N ARG A 124 23.41 51.90 16.39
CA ARG A 124 23.69 52.44 17.72
C ARG A 124 24.05 53.91 17.55
N HIS A 125 23.11 54.80 17.85
CA HIS A 125 23.45 56.22 18.08
C HIS A 125 24.37 56.28 19.29
N GLY A 126 25.66 56.53 19.03
CA GLY A 126 26.61 56.93 20.04
C GLY A 126 26.25 58.33 20.54
N SER A 127 25.84 58.41 21.79
CA SER A 127 25.76 59.69 22.53
C SER A 127 27.13 60.00 23.01
N THR A 128 27.80 60.99 22.37
CA THR A 128 28.97 61.73 22.91
C THR A 128 28.48 62.79 23.86
N ARG A 129 28.90 62.71 25.09
CA ARG A 129 29.21 63.83 25.96
C ARG A 129 30.50 63.56 26.71
#